data_58cd95925a7ef9b950dd6c32d41a183f
#
_entry.id   58cd95925a7ef9b950dd6c32d41a183f
#
_cell.length_a   1.000
_cell.length_b   1.000
_cell.length_c   1.000
_cell.angle_alpha   90.00
_cell.angle_beta   90.00
_cell.angle_gamma   90.00
#
_symmetry.space_group_name_H-M   'P 1'
#
loop_
_entity.id
_entity.type
_entity.pdbx_description
1 polymer ?
#
loop_
_entity_poly.entity_id
_entity_poly.type
_entity_poly.pdbx_seq_one_letter_code
_entity_poly.pdbx_strand_id
1 'polypeptide(L)'
;MEHITLSIKNLDFHYGKLHVLKDISLNIPHKQVTAFIGYSGSGKSTLLRTFNRIYELSGNPRIAGEILLDGQDILSKKYPVDTLRQKVGMVFQRPTPFPMSIFENVAFGLRLHHAMEPSDLEERVTWALAQAALWDEVKDKLHNSGLGLSIGQQQRLCIARTIAMKPEVILLDEPTASLDPLGTRKIETLVEELCKDYTIVIVTHNMKQAQRISHHTAFMQNGHLIEHAPTDTFFNAPTHEETKQYLIYST
;
A
#
# COMPACT_ATOMS: atom_id res chain seq x y z
N MET A 1 -23.77 -4.12 8.22
CA MET A 1 -23.14 -3.60 6.99
C MET A 1 -21.65 -3.58 7.23
N GLU A 2 -20.87 -4.04 6.28
CA GLU A 2 -19.41 -4.02 6.36
C GLU A 2 -18.92 -2.56 6.35
N HIS A 3 -17.99 -2.22 7.24
CA HIS A 3 -17.42 -0.87 7.28
C HIS A 3 -16.45 -0.71 6.09
N ILE A 4 -16.67 0.32 5.26
CA ILE A 4 -15.84 0.63 4.09
C ILE A 4 -14.93 1.80 4.42
N THR A 5 -13.62 1.56 4.35
CA THR A 5 -12.61 2.60 4.61
C THR A 5 -12.39 3.49 3.39
N LEU A 6 -12.25 2.88 2.19
CA LEU A 6 -12.12 3.63 0.93
C LEU A 6 -13.27 3.26 -0.01
N SER A 7 -13.98 4.28 -0.52
CA SER A 7 -14.99 4.11 -1.56
C SER A 7 -14.64 4.94 -2.77
N ILE A 8 -14.51 4.28 -3.92
CA ILE A 8 -14.14 4.88 -5.20
C ILE A 8 -15.33 4.84 -6.13
N LYS A 9 -15.67 5.97 -6.78
CA LYS A 9 -16.80 6.08 -7.69
C LYS A 9 -16.41 6.80 -8.97
N ASN A 10 -16.63 6.12 -10.10
CA ASN A 10 -16.45 6.63 -11.46
C ASN A 10 -15.11 7.38 -11.62
N LEU A 11 -14.02 6.77 -11.14
CA LEU A 11 -12.72 7.39 -11.14
C LEU A 11 -12.07 7.30 -12.53
N ASP A 12 -11.80 8.46 -13.12
CA ASP A 12 -11.03 8.64 -14.34
C ASP A 12 -9.70 9.31 -14.04
N PHE A 13 -8.62 8.82 -14.65
CA PHE A 13 -7.29 9.39 -14.43
C PHE A 13 -6.47 9.47 -15.72
N HIS A 14 -5.84 10.63 -15.95
CA HIS A 14 -4.99 10.87 -17.11
C HIS A 14 -3.62 11.42 -16.73
N TYR A 15 -2.57 10.91 -17.39
CA TYR A 15 -1.27 11.59 -17.49
C TYR A 15 -1.21 12.32 -18.85
N GLY A 16 -1.39 13.64 -18.85
CA GLY A 16 -1.49 14.42 -20.07
C GLY A 16 -2.65 13.95 -20.97
N LYS A 17 -2.32 13.34 -22.13
CA LYS A 17 -3.31 12.79 -23.07
C LYS A 17 -3.62 11.30 -22.83
N LEU A 18 -2.79 10.60 -22.05
CA LEU A 18 -2.94 9.17 -21.80
C LEU A 18 -4.02 8.93 -20.73
N HIS A 19 -5.12 8.26 -21.11
CA HIS A 19 -6.20 7.84 -20.21
C HIS A 19 -5.80 6.52 -19.55
N VAL A 20 -5.42 6.56 -18.28
CA VAL A 20 -4.83 5.43 -17.54
C VAL A 20 -5.85 4.67 -16.71
N LEU A 21 -6.76 5.38 -16.02
CA LEU A 21 -7.86 4.76 -15.29
C LEU A 21 -9.17 5.22 -15.91
N LYS A 22 -10.09 4.28 -16.08
CA LYS A 22 -11.31 4.45 -16.85
C LYS A 22 -12.50 3.93 -16.05
N ASP A 23 -13.30 4.84 -15.51
CA ASP A 23 -14.53 4.56 -14.79
C ASP A 23 -14.39 3.52 -13.67
N ILE A 24 -13.37 3.69 -12.83
CA ILE A 24 -13.10 2.75 -11.73
C ILE A 24 -14.07 3.01 -10.57
N SER A 25 -14.80 1.96 -10.18
CA SER A 25 -15.69 2.00 -9.01
C SER A 25 -15.51 0.75 -8.17
N LEU A 26 -15.12 0.89 -6.89
CA LEU A 26 -14.98 -0.22 -5.95
C LEU A 26 -14.97 0.29 -4.50
N ASN A 27 -15.19 -0.63 -3.57
CA ASN A 27 -15.11 -0.38 -2.14
C ASN A 27 -13.98 -1.22 -1.52
N ILE A 28 -13.22 -0.64 -0.61
CA ILE A 28 -12.16 -1.31 0.16
C ILE A 28 -12.62 -1.44 1.60
N PRO A 29 -12.84 -2.68 2.08
CA PRO A 29 -13.32 -2.94 3.41
C PRO A 29 -12.30 -2.59 4.49
N HIS A 30 -12.80 -2.23 5.68
CA HIS A 30 -12.01 -1.88 6.86
C HIS A 30 -11.24 -3.07 7.41
N LYS A 31 -9.97 -2.86 7.75
CA LYS A 31 -9.09 -3.87 8.37
C LYS A 31 -9.07 -5.19 7.60
N GLN A 32 -9.03 -5.08 6.29
CA GLN A 32 -8.87 -6.19 5.37
C GLN A 32 -7.76 -5.88 4.36
N VAL A 33 -7.22 -6.94 3.75
CA VAL A 33 -6.27 -6.83 2.64
C VAL A 33 -7.02 -6.91 1.33
N THR A 34 -6.92 -5.88 0.50
CA THR A 34 -7.39 -5.89 -0.90
C THR A 34 -6.20 -5.95 -1.84
N ALA A 35 -6.11 -6.99 -2.67
CA ALA A 35 -5.06 -7.13 -3.66
C ALA A 35 -5.51 -6.64 -5.03
N PHE A 36 -4.71 -5.76 -5.66
CA PHE A 36 -4.85 -5.40 -7.07
C PHE A 36 -3.90 -6.23 -7.91
N ILE A 37 -4.45 -7.01 -8.84
CA ILE A 37 -3.71 -7.86 -9.78
C ILE A 37 -4.02 -7.48 -11.23
N GLY A 38 -3.19 -7.94 -12.18
CA GLY A 38 -3.38 -7.67 -13.61
C GLY A 38 -2.05 -7.46 -14.33
N TYR A 39 -2.11 -7.34 -15.65
CA TYR A 39 -0.93 -7.16 -16.51
C TYR A 39 -0.15 -5.87 -16.18
N SER A 40 1.14 -5.86 -16.52
CA SER A 40 1.95 -4.64 -16.45
C SER A 40 1.30 -3.53 -17.29
N GLY A 41 1.27 -2.29 -16.76
CA GLY A 41 0.65 -1.16 -17.44
C GLY A 41 -0.88 -1.11 -17.36
N SER A 42 -1.56 -2.01 -16.62
CA SER A 42 -3.03 -1.98 -16.49
C SER A 42 -3.58 -0.85 -15.59
N GLY A 43 -2.71 -0.07 -14.93
CA GLY A 43 -3.11 1.07 -14.12
C GLY A 43 -3.08 0.84 -12.60
N LYS A 44 -2.73 -0.36 -12.09
CA LYS A 44 -2.73 -0.71 -10.66
C LYS A 44 -1.98 0.27 -9.76
N SER A 45 -0.70 0.52 -10.05
CA SER A 45 0.11 1.46 -9.28
C SER A 45 -0.38 2.91 -9.42
N THR A 46 -0.99 3.26 -10.55
CA THR A 46 -1.63 4.57 -10.72
C THR A 46 -2.84 4.68 -9.81
N LEU A 47 -3.73 3.66 -9.78
CA LEU A 47 -4.87 3.63 -8.88
C LEU A 47 -4.43 3.72 -7.41
N LEU A 48 -3.43 2.91 -7.01
CA LEU A 48 -2.86 2.95 -5.66
C LEU A 48 -2.40 4.36 -5.28
N ARG A 49 -1.72 5.07 -6.19
CA ARG A 49 -1.19 6.42 -5.99
C ARG A 49 -2.28 7.50 -5.92
N THR A 50 -3.51 7.21 -6.35
CA THR A 50 -4.62 8.16 -6.19
C THR A 50 -5.10 8.25 -4.74
N PHE A 51 -4.95 7.19 -3.95
CA PHE A 51 -5.47 7.13 -2.58
C PHE A 51 -4.74 8.03 -1.58
N ASN A 52 -3.49 8.43 -1.87
CA ASN A 52 -2.74 9.40 -1.06
C ASN A 52 -2.31 10.64 -1.84
N ARG A 53 -2.83 10.81 -3.05
CA ARG A 53 -2.56 11.95 -3.94
C ARG A 53 -1.07 12.17 -4.25
N ILE A 54 -0.24 11.08 -4.21
CA ILE A 54 1.18 11.21 -4.56
C ILE A 54 1.40 11.45 -6.05
N TYR A 55 0.41 11.15 -6.89
CA TYR A 55 0.42 11.46 -8.32
C TYR A 55 0.60 12.97 -8.61
N GLU A 56 0.23 13.85 -7.68
CA GLU A 56 0.39 15.31 -7.83
C GLU A 56 1.86 15.72 -7.99
N LEU A 57 2.79 14.87 -7.58
CA LEU A 57 4.24 15.08 -7.77
C LEU A 57 4.69 14.73 -9.20
N SER A 58 3.82 14.17 -10.04
CA SER A 58 4.16 13.61 -11.35
C SER A 58 3.49 14.39 -12.48
N GLY A 59 4.08 15.50 -12.90
CA GLY A 59 3.64 16.22 -14.10
C GLY A 59 2.29 16.93 -13.94
N ASN A 60 1.43 16.87 -14.96
CA ASN A 60 0.13 17.52 -15.00
C ASN A 60 -1.01 16.49 -15.11
N PRO A 61 -1.33 15.77 -14.02
CA PRO A 61 -2.39 14.77 -14.02
C PRO A 61 -3.77 15.42 -14.03
N ARG A 62 -4.74 14.73 -14.66
CA ARG A 62 -6.17 15.06 -14.56
C ARG A 62 -6.88 13.90 -13.93
N ILE A 63 -7.69 14.17 -12.92
CA ILE A 63 -8.48 13.20 -12.19
C ILE A 63 -9.92 13.68 -12.10
N ALA A 64 -10.88 12.77 -12.29
CA ALA A 64 -12.31 13.02 -12.13
C ALA A 64 -12.93 11.83 -11.41
N GLY A 65 -14.13 11.99 -10.86
CA GLY A 65 -14.77 11.00 -10.00
C GLY A 65 -14.62 11.35 -8.53
N GLU A 66 -14.84 10.38 -7.66
CA GLU A 66 -14.81 10.56 -6.21
C GLU A 66 -13.99 9.46 -5.54
N ILE A 67 -13.19 9.83 -4.54
CA ILE A 67 -12.55 8.89 -3.61
C ILE A 67 -12.87 9.35 -2.19
N LEU A 68 -13.62 8.54 -1.46
CA LEU A 68 -13.98 8.80 -0.07
C LEU A 68 -13.10 7.97 0.86
N LEU A 69 -12.44 8.63 1.81
CA LEU A 69 -11.80 8.01 2.98
C LEU A 69 -12.72 8.28 4.18
N ASP A 70 -13.30 7.21 4.73
CA ASP A 70 -14.31 7.29 5.79
C ASP A 70 -15.40 8.36 5.52
N GLY A 71 -15.91 8.37 4.29
CA GLY A 71 -16.97 9.27 3.84
C GLY A 71 -16.52 10.70 3.49
N GLN A 72 -15.24 11.02 3.57
CA GLN A 72 -14.68 12.34 3.21
C GLN A 72 -13.98 12.28 1.85
N ASP A 73 -14.38 13.15 0.92
CA ASP A 73 -13.76 13.21 -0.41
C ASP A 73 -12.33 13.75 -0.34
N ILE A 74 -11.37 12.83 -0.55
CA ILE A 74 -9.94 13.14 -0.54
C ILE A 74 -9.44 13.83 -1.82
N LEU A 75 -10.22 13.88 -2.89
CA LEU A 75 -9.90 14.62 -4.11
C LEU A 75 -10.27 16.10 -3.99
N SER A 76 -11.09 16.46 -3.02
CA SER A 76 -11.47 17.84 -2.73
C SER A 76 -10.23 18.69 -2.45
N LYS A 77 -10.14 19.88 -3.07
CA LYS A 77 -9.09 20.87 -2.79
C LYS A 77 -9.07 21.33 -1.33
N LYS A 78 -10.19 21.13 -0.61
CA LYS A 78 -10.30 21.49 0.82
C LYS A 78 -9.69 20.42 1.74
N TYR A 79 -9.44 19.19 1.23
CA TYR A 79 -8.83 18.13 2.04
C TYR A 79 -7.31 18.34 2.09
N PRO A 80 -6.71 18.56 3.28
CA PRO A 80 -5.28 18.83 3.39
C PRO A 80 -4.45 17.59 3.00
N VAL A 81 -3.53 17.75 2.06
CA VAL A 81 -2.69 16.65 1.55
C VAL A 81 -1.80 16.06 2.64
N ASP A 82 -1.28 16.90 3.54
CA ASP A 82 -0.42 16.42 4.64
C ASP A 82 -1.20 15.54 5.61
N THR A 83 -2.43 15.92 5.95
CA THR A 83 -3.34 15.08 6.76
C THR A 83 -3.65 13.76 6.04
N LEU A 84 -3.92 13.82 4.73
CA LEU A 84 -4.17 12.61 3.94
C LEU A 84 -2.98 11.64 4.00
N ARG A 85 -1.76 12.14 3.79
CA ARG A 85 -0.54 11.32 3.75
C ARG A 85 -0.12 10.77 5.11
N GLN A 86 -0.58 11.37 6.21
CA GLN A 86 -0.47 10.78 7.54
C GLN A 86 -1.43 9.59 7.71
N LYS A 87 -2.66 9.71 7.20
CA LYS A 87 -3.71 8.68 7.29
C LYS A 87 -3.51 7.54 6.29
N VAL A 88 -2.94 7.82 5.11
CA VAL A 88 -2.75 6.86 4.01
C VAL A 88 -1.27 6.76 3.68
N GLY A 89 -0.60 5.86 4.37
CA GLY A 89 0.83 5.61 4.21
C GLY A 89 1.12 4.75 2.97
N MET A 90 2.31 4.93 2.37
CA MET A 90 2.69 4.19 1.16
C MET A 90 4.09 3.62 1.26
N VAL A 91 4.24 2.37 0.84
CA VAL A 91 5.50 1.65 0.66
C VAL A 91 5.67 1.35 -0.82
N PHE A 92 6.79 1.77 -1.40
CA PHE A 92 7.09 1.63 -2.82
C PHE A 92 7.70 0.26 -3.15
N GLN A 93 7.62 -0.12 -4.41
CA GLN A 93 8.20 -1.35 -4.96
C GLN A 93 9.70 -1.47 -4.67
N ARG A 94 10.46 -0.38 -4.89
CA ARG A 94 11.87 -0.32 -4.49
C ARG A 94 11.95 0.29 -3.10
N PRO A 95 12.66 -0.34 -2.16
CA PRO A 95 12.91 0.27 -0.87
C PRO A 95 13.56 1.64 -1.03
N THR A 96 13.06 2.62 -0.31
CA THR A 96 13.55 4.00 -0.34
C THR A 96 13.88 4.48 1.08
N PRO A 97 14.83 3.83 1.79
CA PRO A 97 15.31 4.38 3.04
C PRO A 97 15.98 5.73 2.79
N PHE A 98 15.77 6.66 3.71
CA PHE A 98 16.48 7.94 3.66
C PHE A 98 17.99 7.72 3.98
N PRO A 99 18.89 8.59 3.50
CA PRO A 99 20.32 8.55 3.83
C PRO A 99 20.57 9.00 5.28
N MET A 100 19.92 8.32 6.21
CA MET A 100 19.91 8.57 7.65
C MET A 100 20.10 7.24 8.39
N SER A 101 20.23 7.30 9.71
CA SER A 101 20.29 6.09 10.55
C SER A 101 18.96 5.31 10.48
N ILE A 102 18.98 4.07 10.95
CA ILE A 102 17.78 3.22 11.06
C ILE A 102 16.76 3.92 11.96
N PHE A 103 17.18 4.43 13.11
CA PHE A 103 16.35 5.18 14.04
C PHE A 103 15.70 6.39 13.37
N GLU A 104 16.51 7.26 12.74
CA GLU A 104 16.00 8.48 12.12
C GLU A 104 15.09 8.22 10.92
N ASN A 105 15.27 7.10 10.19
CA ASN A 105 14.32 6.70 9.15
C ASN A 105 12.90 6.52 9.70
N VAL A 106 12.75 5.90 10.87
CA VAL A 106 11.45 5.67 11.51
C VAL A 106 10.94 6.93 12.21
N ALA A 107 11.83 7.66 12.87
CA ALA A 107 11.52 8.87 13.64
C ALA A 107 11.16 10.08 12.76
N PHE A 108 11.56 10.09 11.48
CA PHE A 108 11.46 11.27 10.61
C PHE A 108 10.05 11.85 10.53
N GLY A 109 9.06 11.03 10.21
CA GLY A 109 7.66 11.47 10.12
C GLY A 109 7.11 11.91 11.48
N LEU A 110 7.48 11.22 12.55
CA LEU A 110 7.04 11.55 13.91
C LEU A 110 7.56 12.93 14.33
N ARG A 111 8.84 13.23 14.09
CA ARG A 111 9.42 14.55 14.39
C ARG A 111 8.80 15.68 13.57
N LEU A 112 8.38 15.38 12.34
CA LEU A 112 7.79 16.39 11.44
C LEU A 112 6.37 16.77 11.84
N HIS A 113 5.60 15.81 12.34
CA HIS A 113 4.15 15.96 12.53
C HIS A 113 3.71 15.94 14.01
N HIS A 114 4.55 15.48 14.92
CA HIS A 114 4.21 15.31 16.32
C HIS A 114 5.30 15.92 17.23
N ALA A 115 4.88 16.75 18.16
CA ALA A 115 5.74 17.15 19.28
C ALA A 115 5.73 16.00 20.30
N MET A 116 6.76 15.15 20.26
CA MET A 116 6.91 14.00 21.16
C MET A 116 8.10 14.21 22.08
N GLU A 117 7.95 13.79 23.34
CA GLU A 117 9.08 13.69 24.24
C GLU A 117 10.09 12.62 23.74
N PRO A 118 11.38 12.76 24.02
CA PRO A 118 12.39 11.82 23.54
C PRO A 118 12.10 10.35 23.89
N SER A 119 11.58 10.08 25.10
CA SER A 119 11.19 8.74 25.55
C SER A 119 10.07 8.13 24.72
N ASP A 120 9.03 8.93 24.43
CA ASP A 120 7.87 8.48 23.66
C ASP A 120 8.25 8.21 22.21
N LEU A 121 9.16 9.04 21.67
CA LEU A 121 9.72 8.83 20.34
C LEU A 121 10.49 7.52 20.24
N GLU A 122 11.36 7.22 21.22
CA GLU A 122 12.12 5.99 21.29
C GLU A 122 11.22 4.75 21.41
N GLU A 123 10.21 4.83 22.28
CA GLU A 123 9.21 3.77 22.42
C GLU A 123 8.46 3.53 21.11
N ARG A 124 8.03 4.60 20.42
CA ARG A 124 7.33 4.51 19.14
C ARG A 124 8.20 3.91 18.04
N VAL A 125 9.47 4.30 17.95
CA VAL A 125 10.42 3.75 16.99
C VAL A 125 10.67 2.27 17.26
N THR A 126 10.89 1.89 18.52
CA THR A 126 11.07 0.50 18.94
C THR A 126 9.85 -0.34 18.58
N TRP A 127 8.66 0.15 18.94
CA TRP A 127 7.40 -0.50 18.59
C TRP A 127 7.25 -0.70 17.07
N ALA A 128 7.50 0.32 16.26
CA ALA A 128 7.36 0.23 14.81
C ALA A 128 8.34 -0.77 14.18
N LEU A 129 9.59 -0.80 14.66
CA LEU A 129 10.59 -1.77 14.22
C LEU A 129 10.22 -3.20 14.63
N ALA A 130 9.63 -3.38 15.82
CA ALA A 130 9.14 -4.68 16.28
C ALA A 130 7.95 -5.14 15.44
N GLN A 131 6.96 -4.26 15.20
CA GLN A 131 5.82 -4.55 14.33
C GLN A 131 6.24 -4.92 12.90
N ALA A 132 7.31 -4.30 12.38
CA ALA A 132 7.88 -4.63 11.06
C ALA A 132 8.79 -5.87 11.07
N ALA A 133 8.82 -6.65 12.17
CA ALA A 133 9.68 -7.82 12.36
C ALA A 133 11.16 -7.51 12.05
N LEU A 134 11.64 -6.30 12.39
CA LEU A 134 13.00 -5.84 12.11
C LEU A 134 13.82 -5.59 13.39
N TRP A 135 13.17 -5.38 14.52
CA TRP A 135 13.81 -5.00 15.80
C TRP A 135 14.99 -5.87 16.18
N ASP A 136 14.80 -7.19 16.23
CA ASP A 136 15.84 -8.13 16.65
C ASP A 136 17.08 -8.15 15.74
N GLU A 137 16.92 -7.73 14.49
CA GLU A 137 18.00 -7.66 13.50
C GLU A 137 18.79 -6.34 13.58
N VAL A 138 18.20 -5.28 14.23
CA VAL A 138 18.76 -3.92 14.18
C VAL A 138 18.95 -3.22 15.53
N LYS A 139 18.44 -3.77 16.63
CA LYS A 139 18.45 -3.12 17.95
C LYS A 139 19.84 -2.66 18.42
N ASP A 140 20.89 -3.40 18.07
CA ASP A 140 22.28 -3.08 18.45
C ASP A 140 22.97 -2.12 17.45
N LYS A 141 22.30 -1.67 16.41
CA LYS A 141 22.85 -0.83 15.33
C LYS A 141 21.90 0.25 14.83
N LEU A 142 21.01 0.75 15.70
CA LEU A 142 19.99 1.74 15.36
C LEU A 142 20.56 3.04 14.77
N HIS A 143 21.77 3.42 15.17
CA HIS A 143 22.46 4.62 14.68
C HIS A 143 23.25 4.40 13.38
N ASN A 144 23.33 3.15 12.90
CA ASN A 144 23.96 2.86 11.61
C ASN A 144 23.03 3.29 10.45
N SER A 145 23.63 3.53 9.28
CA SER A 145 22.89 3.94 8.08
C SER A 145 21.85 2.90 7.67
N GLY A 146 20.62 3.34 7.41
CA GLY A 146 19.56 2.50 6.85
C GLY A 146 19.89 1.95 5.46
N LEU A 147 20.74 2.64 4.70
CA LEU A 147 21.22 2.18 3.38
C LEU A 147 22.13 0.95 3.44
N GLY A 148 22.74 0.67 4.60
CA GLY A 148 23.61 -0.51 4.80
C GLY A 148 22.83 -1.81 5.07
N LEU A 149 21.52 -1.76 5.15
CA LEU A 149 20.66 -2.93 5.35
C LEU A 149 20.49 -3.73 4.05
N SER A 150 20.19 -5.04 4.15
CA SER A 150 19.78 -5.84 3.00
C SER A 150 18.46 -5.30 2.40
N ILE A 151 18.16 -5.62 1.13
CA ILE A 151 16.94 -5.15 0.44
C ILE A 151 15.68 -5.51 1.24
N GLY A 152 15.59 -6.74 1.78
CA GLY A 152 14.45 -7.15 2.60
C GLY A 152 14.36 -6.42 3.94
N GLN A 153 15.51 -6.10 4.56
CA GLN A 153 15.54 -5.26 5.76
C GLN A 153 15.16 -3.81 5.44
N GLN A 154 15.63 -3.25 4.32
CA GLN A 154 15.26 -1.91 3.86
C GLN A 154 13.75 -1.83 3.60
N GLN A 155 13.15 -2.86 3.01
CA GLN A 155 11.69 -2.89 2.78
C GLN A 155 10.93 -2.87 4.12
N ARG A 156 11.35 -3.70 5.08
CA ARG A 156 10.74 -3.70 6.43
C ARG A 156 11.00 -2.37 7.18
N LEU A 157 12.14 -1.72 6.96
CA LEU A 157 12.39 -0.38 7.49
C LEU A 157 11.42 0.66 6.90
N CYS A 158 11.13 0.60 5.59
CA CYS A 158 10.13 1.47 4.97
C CYS A 158 8.72 1.19 5.51
N ILE A 159 8.38 -0.07 5.79
CA ILE A 159 7.12 -0.42 6.45
C ILE A 159 7.10 0.13 7.88
N ALA A 160 8.17 -0.07 8.68
CA ALA A 160 8.29 0.47 10.03
C ALA A 160 8.08 2.00 10.06
N ARG A 161 8.73 2.72 9.13
CA ARG A 161 8.55 4.17 8.96
C ARG A 161 7.11 4.55 8.69
N THR A 162 6.41 3.77 7.88
CA THR A 162 5.01 4.01 7.52
C THR A 162 4.09 3.77 8.72
N ILE A 163 4.21 2.64 9.42
CA ILE A 163 3.32 2.29 10.53
C ILE A 163 3.61 3.10 11.80
N ALA A 164 4.81 3.67 11.94
CA ALA A 164 5.14 4.58 13.05
C ALA A 164 4.16 5.74 13.17
N MET A 165 3.60 6.20 12.05
CA MET A 165 2.59 7.25 11.98
C MET A 165 1.18 6.78 12.38
N LYS A 166 0.96 5.47 12.58
CA LYS A 166 -0.36 4.84 12.81
C LYS A 166 -1.39 5.27 11.76
N PRO A 167 -1.15 5.01 10.47
CA PRO A 167 -2.09 5.37 9.41
C PRO A 167 -3.40 4.57 9.53
N GLU A 168 -4.44 5.01 8.85
CA GLU A 168 -5.71 4.26 8.69
C GLU A 168 -5.59 3.22 7.56
N VAL A 169 -4.80 3.55 6.52
CA VAL A 169 -4.59 2.71 5.33
C VAL A 169 -3.10 2.58 5.02
N ILE A 170 -2.67 1.37 4.69
CA ILE A 170 -1.32 1.08 4.20
C ILE A 170 -1.39 0.65 2.73
N LEU A 171 -0.69 1.38 1.87
CA LEU A 171 -0.56 1.09 0.45
C LEU A 171 0.78 0.41 0.19
N LEU A 172 0.75 -0.76 -0.44
CA LEU A 172 1.94 -1.56 -0.77
C LEU A 172 2.03 -1.75 -2.29
N ASP A 173 2.97 -1.08 -2.94
CA ASP A 173 3.20 -1.20 -4.40
C ASP A 173 4.27 -2.28 -4.64
N GLU A 174 3.86 -3.50 -5.00
CA GLU A 174 4.71 -4.67 -5.27
C GLU A 174 5.83 -4.90 -4.21
N PRO A 175 5.52 -4.99 -2.91
CA PRO A 175 6.50 -4.91 -1.84
C PRO A 175 7.50 -6.07 -1.79
N THR A 176 7.29 -7.13 -2.58
CA THR A 176 8.10 -8.36 -2.59
C THR A 176 8.83 -8.60 -3.91
N ALA A 177 8.67 -7.71 -4.91
CA ALA A 177 9.19 -7.92 -6.26
C ALA A 177 10.71 -8.11 -6.36
N SER A 178 11.47 -7.57 -5.38
CA SER A 178 12.95 -7.65 -5.37
C SER A 178 13.47 -8.57 -4.26
N LEU A 179 12.61 -9.39 -3.65
CA LEU A 179 12.96 -10.24 -2.51
C LEU A 179 13.11 -11.72 -2.92
N ASP A 180 13.95 -12.41 -2.21
CA ASP A 180 14.02 -13.87 -2.26
C ASP A 180 12.76 -14.52 -1.62
N PRO A 181 12.55 -15.84 -1.77
CA PRO A 181 11.37 -16.50 -1.22
C PRO A 181 11.24 -16.35 0.31
N LEU A 182 12.34 -16.31 1.05
CA LEU A 182 12.32 -16.15 2.51
C LEU A 182 11.91 -14.73 2.89
N GLY A 183 12.48 -13.72 2.23
CA GLY A 183 12.10 -12.30 2.39
C GLY A 183 10.63 -12.07 2.01
N THR A 184 10.17 -12.69 0.92
CA THR A 184 8.76 -12.64 0.51
C THR A 184 7.83 -13.17 1.60
N ARG A 185 8.11 -14.34 2.17
CA ARG A 185 7.30 -14.91 3.27
C ARG A 185 7.28 -14.00 4.50
N LYS A 186 8.42 -13.40 4.87
CA LYS A 186 8.47 -12.45 5.99
C LYS A 186 7.52 -11.26 5.77
N ILE A 187 7.46 -10.71 4.54
CA ILE A 187 6.54 -9.61 4.21
C ILE A 187 5.07 -10.10 4.20
N GLU A 188 4.80 -11.31 3.69
CA GLU A 188 3.45 -11.88 3.70
C GLU A 188 2.92 -12.03 5.13
N THR A 189 3.68 -12.67 6.02
CA THR A 189 3.32 -12.80 7.44
C THR A 189 3.13 -11.42 8.09
N LEU A 190 4.00 -10.47 7.77
CA LEU A 190 3.88 -9.10 8.27
C LEU A 190 2.56 -8.44 7.81
N VAL A 191 2.15 -8.62 6.56
CA VAL A 191 0.87 -8.08 6.03
C VAL A 191 -0.31 -8.71 6.77
N GLU A 192 -0.28 -10.04 7.02
CA GLU A 192 -1.32 -10.75 7.78
C GLU A 192 -1.44 -10.22 9.22
N GLU A 193 -0.32 -9.94 9.88
CA GLU A 193 -0.35 -9.36 11.23
C GLU A 193 -0.85 -7.91 11.23
N LEU A 194 -0.36 -7.09 10.29
CA LEU A 194 -0.74 -5.68 10.21
C LEU A 194 -2.23 -5.48 9.85
N CYS A 195 -2.85 -6.38 9.09
CA CYS A 195 -4.26 -6.21 8.72
C CYS A 195 -5.24 -6.31 9.90
N LYS A 196 -4.79 -6.80 11.07
CA LYS A 196 -5.60 -6.80 12.31
C LYS A 196 -5.91 -5.37 12.78
N ASP A 197 -5.01 -4.43 12.48
CA ASP A 197 -5.10 -3.04 12.92
C ASP A 197 -5.29 -2.05 11.78
N TYR A 198 -4.86 -2.39 10.56
CA TYR A 198 -4.81 -1.51 9.40
C TYR A 198 -5.61 -2.05 8.22
N THR A 199 -6.20 -1.14 7.44
CA THR A 199 -6.70 -1.46 6.10
C THR A 199 -5.52 -1.50 5.13
N ILE A 200 -5.35 -2.58 4.37
CA ILE A 200 -4.19 -2.74 3.49
C ILE A 200 -4.63 -2.88 2.04
N VAL A 201 -4.00 -2.11 1.16
CA VAL A 201 -4.14 -2.27 -0.29
C VAL A 201 -2.78 -2.64 -0.86
N ILE A 202 -2.70 -3.80 -1.51
CA ILE A 202 -1.48 -4.31 -2.10
C ILE A 202 -1.61 -4.46 -3.62
N VAL A 203 -0.64 -3.96 -4.35
CA VAL A 203 -0.45 -4.29 -5.77
C VAL A 203 0.53 -5.44 -5.85
N THR A 204 0.20 -6.48 -6.58
CA THR A 204 1.12 -7.59 -6.86
C THR A 204 0.84 -8.20 -8.23
N HIS A 205 1.89 -8.71 -8.88
CA HIS A 205 1.78 -9.55 -10.06
C HIS A 205 1.84 -11.07 -9.71
N ASN A 206 2.04 -11.40 -8.43
CA ASN A 206 2.10 -12.77 -7.95
C ASN A 206 0.73 -13.22 -7.44
N MET A 207 0.03 -14.03 -8.25
CA MET A 207 -1.31 -14.52 -7.93
C MET A 207 -1.34 -15.40 -6.69
N LYS A 208 -0.31 -16.26 -6.50
CA LYS A 208 -0.22 -17.11 -5.31
C LYS A 208 -0.08 -16.27 -4.05
N GLN A 209 0.61 -15.14 -4.14
CA GLN A 209 0.67 -14.17 -3.04
C GLN A 209 -0.70 -13.55 -2.79
N ALA A 210 -1.36 -13.00 -3.82
CA ALA A 210 -2.70 -12.41 -3.68
C ALA A 210 -3.67 -13.42 -3.06
N GLN A 211 -3.69 -14.67 -3.54
CA GLN A 211 -4.56 -15.73 -3.02
C GLN A 211 -4.30 -16.04 -1.54
N ARG A 212 -3.04 -15.99 -1.08
CA ARG A 212 -2.71 -16.35 0.31
C ARG A 212 -3.06 -15.25 1.30
N ILE A 213 -2.75 -13.98 0.97
CA ILE A 213 -2.75 -12.89 1.96
C ILE A 213 -3.92 -11.92 1.84
N SER A 214 -4.71 -11.95 0.76
CA SER A 214 -5.80 -10.99 0.59
C SER A 214 -7.17 -11.57 0.94
N HIS A 215 -8.04 -10.69 1.44
CA HIS A 215 -9.45 -10.98 1.70
C HIS A 215 -10.30 -10.69 0.45
N HIS A 216 -9.91 -9.66 -0.30
CA HIS A 216 -10.52 -9.27 -1.57
C HIS A 216 -9.46 -9.16 -2.66
N THR A 217 -9.84 -9.54 -3.88
CA THR A 217 -8.98 -9.42 -5.07
C THR A 217 -9.70 -8.64 -6.14
N ALA A 218 -8.98 -7.69 -6.75
CA ALA A 218 -9.44 -6.84 -7.83
C ALA A 218 -8.54 -7.01 -9.06
N PHE A 219 -9.11 -7.41 -10.18
CA PHE A 219 -8.41 -7.57 -11.45
C PHE A 219 -8.57 -6.34 -12.34
N MET A 220 -7.44 -5.79 -12.76
CA MET A 220 -7.39 -4.63 -13.64
C MET A 220 -6.78 -4.98 -15.00
N GLN A 221 -7.43 -4.51 -16.08
CA GLN A 221 -6.96 -4.65 -17.44
C GLN A 221 -7.22 -3.37 -18.26
N ASN A 222 -6.19 -2.87 -18.97
CA ASN A 222 -6.30 -1.71 -19.87
C ASN A 222 -6.95 -0.45 -19.23
N GLY A 223 -6.72 -0.26 -17.94
CA GLY A 223 -7.27 0.87 -17.18
C GLY A 223 -8.66 0.65 -16.61
N HIS A 224 -9.28 -0.49 -16.84
CA HIS A 224 -10.59 -0.86 -16.29
C HIS A 224 -10.44 -1.82 -15.10
N LEU A 225 -11.37 -1.73 -14.16
CA LEU A 225 -11.61 -2.76 -13.16
C LEU A 225 -12.55 -3.81 -13.80
N ILE A 226 -12.03 -5.01 -14.02
CA ILE A 226 -12.79 -6.08 -14.66
C ILE A 226 -13.64 -6.83 -13.64
N GLU A 227 -13.01 -7.22 -12.51
CA GLU A 227 -13.69 -7.97 -11.46
C GLU A 227 -13.12 -7.60 -10.09
N HIS A 228 -14.00 -7.50 -9.09
CA HIS A 228 -13.64 -7.33 -7.69
C HIS A 228 -14.54 -8.24 -6.85
N ALA A 229 -13.95 -9.15 -6.11
CA ALA A 229 -14.69 -10.14 -5.31
C ALA A 229 -13.88 -10.57 -4.06
N PRO A 230 -14.51 -11.23 -3.07
CA PRO A 230 -13.80 -12.00 -2.06
C PRO A 230 -12.80 -12.94 -2.72
N THR A 231 -11.58 -13.03 -2.18
CA THR A 231 -10.47 -13.74 -2.82
C THR A 231 -10.79 -15.20 -3.16
N ASP A 232 -11.46 -15.91 -2.26
CA ASP A 232 -11.87 -17.30 -2.53
C ASP A 232 -12.81 -17.40 -3.72
N THR A 233 -13.78 -16.51 -3.82
CA THR A 233 -14.72 -16.44 -4.97
C THR A 233 -13.97 -16.07 -6.24
N PHE A 234 -13.10 -15.07 -6.17
CA PHE A 234 -12.32 -14.60 -7.30
C PHE A 234 -11.47 -15.71 -7.95
N PHE A 235 -10.79 -16.53 -7.15
CA PHE A 235 -9.91 -17.56 -7.68
C PHE A 235 -10.63 -18.87 -8.04
N ASN A 236 -11.72 -19.24 -7.33
CA ASN A 236 -12.41 -20.51 -7.52
C ASN A 236 -13.63 -20.43 -8.44
N ALA A 237 -14.29 -19.27 -8.50
CA ALA A 237 -15.51 -19.07 -9.28
C ALA A 237 -15.58 -17.66 -9.90
N PRO A 238 -14.57 -17.26 -10.72
CA PRO A 238 -14.57 -15.95 -11.37
C PRO A 238 -15.75 -15.81 -12.31
N THR A 239 -16.38 -14.62 -12.33
CA THR A 239 -17.59 -14.35 -13.11
C THR A 239 -17.26 -13.84 -14.51
N HIS A 240 -16.17 -13.06 -14.67
CA HIS A 240 -15.78 -12.45 -15.94
C HIS A 240 -14.87 -13.37 -16.74
N GLU A 241 -15.09 -13.46 -18.06
CA GLU A 241 -14.30 -14.30 -18.95
C GLU A 241 -12.84 -13.86 -19.03
N GLU A 242 -12.59 -12.55 -19.00
CA GLU A 242 -11.24 -11.97 -18.94
C GLU A 242 -10.49 -12.42 -17.69
N THR A 243 -11.18 -12.49 -16.54
CA THR A 243 -10.60 -12.99 -15.29
C THR A 243 -10.22 -14.46 -15.41
N LYS A 244 -11.09 -15.31 -15.95
CA LYS A 244 -10.82 -16.74 -16.17
C LYS A 244 -9.59 -16.93 -17.03
N GLN A 245 -9.51 -16.22 -18.17
CA GLN A 245 -8.36 -16.28 -19.06
C GLN A 245 -7.09 -15.81 -18.36
N TYR A 246 -7.15 -14.69 -17.62
CA TYR A 246 -5.99 -14.20 -16.86
C TYR A 246 -5.48 -15.23 -15.87
N LEU A 247 -6.36 -15.90 -15.13
CA LEU A 247 -6.00 -16.94 -14.16
C LEU A 247 -5.34 -18.16 -14.82
N ILE A 248 -5.82 -18.57 -16.00
CA ILE A 248 -5.24 -19.70 -16.76
C ILE A 248 -3.83 -19.42 -17.24
N TYR A 249 -3.57 -18.22 -17.77
CA TYR A 249 -2.29 -17.89 -18.41
C TYR A 249 -1.22 -17.37 -17.45
N SER A 250 -1.57 -17.07 -16.22
CA SER A 250 -0.63 -16.47 -15.26
C SER A 250 -0.31 -17.40 -14.08
N THR A 251 -0.82 -18.63 -14.06
CA THR A 251 -0.43 -19.72 -13.17
C THR A 251 0.72 -20.49 -13.75
#